data_c95bf6c86893e9c54ffcee770c386f6e
#
_entry.id   c95bf6c86893e9c54ffcee770c386f6e
#
_cell.length_a   1.000
_cell.length_b   1.000
_cell.length_c   1.000
_cell.angle_alpha   90.00
_cell.angle_beta   90.00
_cell.angle_gamma   90.00
#
_symmetry.space_group_name_H-M   'P 1'
#
loop_
_entity.id
_entity.type
_entity.pdbx_description
1 polymer ?
#
loop_
_entity_poly.entity_id
_entity_poly.type
_entity_poly.pdbx_seq_one_letter_code
_entity_poly.pdbx_strand_id
1 'polypeptide(L)'
;GVVCLYVDTSDSNYPHVFVGTIDPSNNSISGNEDRLVSQSMNDAGSSLVYDASAGKFVASFRSASGGTNSYGLSKVFTVDPSSNTFTAGSSLVTFNDNSSTYFSGAYDPSTQKSIIICRNSSNNIQTKVGTVSGSGTGATITFANALDLGPGFYISAAYVAHAQRLVIGFVDSGNSDYATAS
;
A
#
# COMPACT_ATOMS: atom_id res chain seq x y z
N GLY A 1 -0.43 18.80 -1.96
CA GLY A 1 -1.56 17.98 -2.39
C GLY A 1 -1.86 16.83 -1.44
N VAL A 2 -2.95 16.15 -1.66
CA VAL A 2 -3.38 14.98 -0.89
C VAL A 2 -3.73 13.83 -1.85
N VAL A 3 -3.38 12.60 -1.46
CA VAL A 3 -3.75 11.38 -2.17
C VAL A 3 -4.32 10.40 -1.15
N CYS A 4 -5.54 9.90 -1.41
CA CYS A 4 -6.21 8.93 -0.54
C CYS A 4 -6.58 7.68 -1.34
N LEU A 5 -6.35 6.51 -0.75
CA LEU A 5 -6.83 5.22 -1.24
C LEU A 5 -7.97 4.75 -0.34
N TYR A 6 -9.08 4.34 -0.93
CA TYR A 6 -10.24 3.84 -0.19
C TYR A 6 -11.05 2.83 -1.00
N VAL A 7 -11.97 2.15 -0.32
CA VAL A 7 -12.96 1.26 -0.97
C VAL A 7 -14.21 2.07 -1.28
N ASP A 8 -14.65 2.08 -2.53
CA ASP A 8 -15.95 2.58 -2.87
C ASP A 8 -17.01 1.45 -2.83
N THR A 9 -17.85 1.48 -1.81
CA THR A 9 -18.90 0.48 -1.62
C THR A 9 -20.05 0.65 -2.61
N SER A 10 -20.19 1.84 -3.19
CA SER A 10 -21.20 2.11 -4.24
C SER A 10 -20.73 1.63 -5.62
N ASP A 11 -19.43 1.44 -5.80
CA ASP A 11 -18.80 0.92 -7.03
C ASP A 11 -18.24 -0.50 -6.82
N SER A 12 -19.08 -1.44 -6.43
CA SER A 12 -18.73 -2.88 -6.33
C SER A 12 -17.53 -3.19 -5.43
N ASN A 13 -17.29 -2.35 -4.44
CA ASN A 13 -16.13 -2.41 -3.54
C ASN A 13 -14.78 -2.31 -4.29
N TYR A 14 -14.71 -1.58 -5.37
CA TYR A 14 -13.43 -1.33 -6.04
C TYR A 14 -12.58 -0.32 -5.26
N PRO A 15 -11.23 -0.43 -5.35
CA PRO A 15 -10.35 0.59 -4.80
C PRO A 15 -10.41 1.86 -5.66
N HIS A 16 -10.67 2.97 -5.01
CA HIS A 16 -10.65 4.30 -5.58
C HIS A 16 -9.48 5.11 -5.05
N VAL A 17 -8.99 6.03 -5.86
CA VAL A 17 -7.97 7.01 -5.49
C VAL A 17 -8.56 8.41 -5.66
N PHE A 18 -8.54 9.17 -4.57
CA PHE A 18 -8.77 10.61 -4.60
C PHE A 18 -7.43 11.34 -4.71
N VAL A 19 -7.34 12.28 -5.64
CA VAL A 19 -6.19 13.19 -5.80
C VAL A 19 -6.70 14.62 -5.64
N GLY A 20 -6.10 15.37 -4.72
CA GLY A 20 -6.58 16.71 -4.42
C GLY A 20 -5.52 17.71 -4.06
N THR A 21 -5.94 18.97 -4.10
CA THR A 21 -5.16 20.15 -3.69
C THR A 21 -5.75 20.71 -2.40
N ILE A 22 -4.87 21.11 -1.49
CA ILE A 22 -5.23 21.80 -0.25
C ILE A 22 -5.11 23.31 -0.50
N ASP A 23 -6.17 24.03 -0.23
CA ASP A 23 -6.15 25.50 -0.18
C ASP A 23 -5.93 25.92 1.29
N PRO A 24 -4.74 26.42 1.64
CA PRO A 24 -4.43 26.81 3.01
C PRO A 24 -5.12 28.10 3.44
N SER A 25 -5.69 28.88 2.51
CA SER A 25 -6.34 30.14 2.84
C SER A 25 -7.69 29.95 3.52
N ASN A 26 -8.36 28.84 3.22
CA ASN A 26 -9.69 28.51 3.75
C ASN A 26 -9.81 27.08 4.33
N ASN A 27 -8.68 26.35 4.36
CA ASN A 27 -8.60 24.96 4.82
C ASN A 27 -9.51 24.00 4.05
N SER A 28 -9.74 24.25 2.77
CA SER A 28 -10.52 23.36 1.90
C SER A 28 -9.62 22.39 1.14
N ILE A 29 -10.24 21.28 0.71
CA ILE A 29 -9.63 20.32 -0.20
C ILE A 29 -10.56 20.18 -1.41
N SER A 30 -9.99 20.27 -2.59
CA SER A 30 -10.69 20.03 -3.85
C SER A 30 -9.89 19.04 -4.70
N GLY A 31 -10.58 18.22 -5.48
CA GLY A 31 -9.89 17.23 -6.32
C GLY A 31 -10.84 16.32 -7.07
N ASN A 32 -10.28 15.28 -7.63
CA ASN A 32 -11.00 14.26 -8.40
C ASN A 32 -10.73 12.90 -7.84
N GLU A 33 -11.67 11.99 -8.05
CA GLU A 33 -11.52 10.58 -7.75
C GLU A 33 -11.75 9.73 -8.99
N ASP A 34 -11.13 8.56 -9.03
CA ASP A 34 -11.41 7.54 -10.05
C ASP A 34 -11.04 6.16 -9.50
N ARG A 35 -11.56 5.15 -10.18
CA ARG A 35 -11.27 3.75 -9.89
C ARG A 35 -9.82 3.41 -10.22
N LEU A 36 -9.09 2.85 -9.26
CA LEU A 36 -7.71 2.43 -9.46
C LEU A 36 -7.60 1.17 -10.32
N VAL A 37 -8.50 0.21 -10.09
CA VAL A 37 -8.52 -1.06 -10.82
C VAL A 37 -9.87 -1.75 -10.63
N SER A 38 -10.31 -2.50 -11.66
CA SER A 38 -11.56 -3.30 -11.63
C SER A 38 -11.34 -4.66 -10.95
N GLN A 39 -10.79 -4.65 -9.74
CA GLN A 39 -10.62 -5.79 -8.85
C GLN A 39 -11.16 -5.40 -7.49
N SER A 40 -12.25 -6.03 -7.05
CA SER A 40 -12.83 -5.70 -5.75
C SER A 40 -11.82 -5.92 -4.63
N MET A 41 -11.79 -4.98 -3.70
CA MET A 41 -10.96 -5.10 -2.50
C MET A 41 -11.83 -5.34 -1.26
N ASN A 42 -11.24 -6.03 -0.30
CA ASN A 42 -11.84 -6.28 1.00
C ASN A 42 -11.44 -5.17 1.98
N ASP A 43 -12.28 -4.92 2.98
CA ASP A 43 -12.08 -3.98 4.07
C ASP A 43 -10.98 -4.37 5.07
N ALA A 44 -10.28 -5.49 4.83
CA ALA A 44 -9.22 -6.00 5.72
C ALA A 44 -7.95 -5.12 5.76
N GLY A 45 -8.03 -3.92 5.22
CA GLY A 45 -6.97 -2.92 5.20
C GLY A 45 -6.31 -2.73 3.84
N SER A 46 -5.68 -1.59 3.71
CA SER A 46 -4.89 -1.21 2.55
C SER A 46 -3.69 -0.37 2.99
N SER A 47 -2.72 -0.23 2.10
CA SER A 47 -1.54 0.61 2.29
C SER A 47 -1.32 1.46 1.04
N LEU A 48 -0.90 2.70 1.25
CA LEU A 48 -0.50 3.62 0.19
C LEU A 48 0.90 4.14 0.51
N VAL A 49 1.85 3.85 -0.37
CA VAL A 49 3.26 4.27 -0.23
C VAL A 49 3.64 5.17 -1.40
N TYR A 50 4.26 6.30 -1.13
CA TYR A 50 4.87 7.14 -2.16
C TYR A 50 6.35 6.78 -2.31
N ASP A 51 6.72 6.23 -3.46
CA ASP A 51 8.09 5.96 -3.86
C ASP A 51 8.68 7.23 -4.47
N ALA A 52 9.45 7.98 -3.68
CA ALA A 52 9.98 9.27 -4.09
C ALA A 52 11.03 9.15 -5.19
N SER A 53 11.76 8.04 -5.29
CA SER A 53 12.75 7.83 -6.35
C SER A 53 12.11 7.58 -7.71
N ALA A 54 10.99 6.89 -7.71
CA ALA A 54 10.22 6.61 -8.93
C ALA A 54 9.20 7.71 -9.24
N GLY A 55 8.87 8.60 -8.28
CA GLY A 55 7.80 9.59 -8.41
C GLY A 55 6.42 8.94 -8.54
N LYS A 56 6.18 7.82 -7.86
CA LYS A 56 4.98 6.98 -8.01
C LYS A 56 4.41 6.54 -6.67
N PHE A 57 3.13 6.21 -6.71
CA PHE A 57 2.44 5.59 -5.58
C PHE A 57 2.31 4.09 -5.78
N VAL A 58 2.43 3.35 -4.70
CA VAL A 58 2.14 1.91 -4.60
C VAL A 58 0.94 1.74 -3.69
N ALA A 59 -0.20 1.36 -4.25
CA ALA A 59 -1.38 0.95 -3.50
C ALA A 59 -1.33 -0.56 -3.30
N SER A 60 -1.48 -1.01 -2.06
CA SER A 60 -1.53 -2.44 -1.73
C SER A 60 -2.79 -2.74 -0.93
N PHE A 61 -3.49 -3.83 -1.26
CA PHE A 61 -4.78 -4.16 -0.68
C PHE A 61 -5.08 -5.66 -0.79
N ARG A 62 -6.09 -6.11 -0.01
CA ARG A 62 -6.61 -7.47 -0.11
C ARG A 62 -7.67 -7.56 -1.21
N SER A 63 -7.52 -8.53 -2.10
CA SER A 63 -8.56 -8.88 -3.07
C SER A 63 -9.80 -9.48 -2.40
N ALA A 64 -10.98 -9.11 -2.89
CA ALA A 64 -12.27 -9.65 -2.42
C ALA A 64 -12.93 -10.62 -3.41
N SER A 65 -12.39 -10.79 -4.62
CA SER A 65 -13.08 -11.55 -5.68
C SER A 65 -12.13 -12.30 -6.60
N GLY A 66 -12.71 -13.22 -7.37
CA GLY A 66 -12.00 -14.02 -8.37
C GLY A 66 -11.11 -15.09 -7.79
N GLY A 67 -10.24 -15.65 -8.61
CA GLY A 67 -9.23 -16.66 -8.22
C GLY A 67 -8.15 -16.14 -7.27
N THR A 68 -8.11 -14.83 -7.04
CA THR A 68 -7.19 -14.14 -6.13
C THR A 68 -7.87 -13.70 -4.84
N ASN A 69 -9.04 -14.29 -4.49
CA ASN A 69 -9.76 -13.93 -3.28
C ASN A 69 -8.87 -14.08 -2.05
N SER A 70 -8.79 -13.00 -1.27
CA SER A 70 -7.93 -12.87 -0.09
C SER A 70 -6.44 -12.62 -0.37
N TYR A 71 -5.97 -12.65 -1.61
CA TYR A 71 -4.56 -12.36 -1.93
C TYR A 71 -4.18 -10.92 -1.63
N GLY A 72 -2.91 -10.69 -1.36
CA GLY A 72 -2.30 -9.36 -1.31
C GLY A 72 -1.92 -8.91 -2.71
N LEU A 73 -2.55 -7.83 -3.17
CA LEU A 73 -2.34 -7.24 -4.49
C LEU A 73 -1.73 -5.86 -4.37
N SER A 74 -0.89 -5.48 -5.35
CA SER A 74 -0.33 -4.14 -5.45
C SER A 74 -0.53 -3.56 -6.84
N LYS A 75 -0.81 -2.26 -6.89
CA LYS A 75 -0.98 -1.45 -8.10
C LYS A 75 -0.12 -0.22 -8.01
N VAL A 76 0.64 0.07 -9.07
CA VAL A 76 1.45 1.29 -9.16
C VAL A 76 0.70 2.34 -9.98
N PHE A 77 0.75 3.59 -9.58
CA PHE A 77 0.19 4.71 -10.31
C PHE A 77 1.01 5.98 -10.16
N THR A 78 0.88 6.89 -11.11
CA THR A 78 1.52 8.22 -11.12
C THR A 78 0.43 9.28 -11.02
N VAL A 79 0.62 10.27 -10.17
CA VAL A 79 -0.29 11.41 -10.01
C VAL A 79 0.16 12.59 -10.88
N ASP A 80 -0.79 13.22 -11.54
CA ASP A 80 -0.62 14.55 -12.13
C ASP A 80 -1.23 15.60 -11.19
N PRO A 81 -0.41 16.37 -10.47
CA PRO A 81 -0.92 17.37 -9.52
C PRO A 81 -1.53 18.59 -10.20
N SER A 82 -1.29 18.81 -11.49
CA SER A 82 -1.84 19.95 -12.21
C SER A 82 -3.31 19.76 -12.59
N SER A 83 -3.71 18.52 -12.82
CA SER A 83 -5.09 18.13 -13.18
C SER A 83 -5.83 17.41 -12.04
N ASN A 84 -5.15 17.09 -10.94
CA ASN A 84 -5.66 16.24 -9.87
C ASN A 84 -6.16 14.88 -10.38
N THR A 85 -5.41 14.28 -11.31
CA THR A 85 -5.70 12.95 -11.87
C THR A 85 -4.56 11.99 -11.63
N PHE A 86 -4.77 10.72 -11.96
CA PHE A 86 -3.68 9.74 -11.93
C PHE A 86 -3.70 8.83 -13.16
N THR A 87 -2.56 8.23 -13.46
CA THR A 87 -2.40 7.18 -14.46
C THR A 87 -1.94 5.91 -13.78
N ALA A 88 -2.77 4.87 -13.80
CA ALA A 88 -2.42 3.56 -13.25
C ALA A 88 -1.60 2.74 -14.27
N GLY A 89 -0.61 2.01 -13.76
CA GLY A 89 0.08 0.97 -14.53
C GLY A 89 -0.90 -0.12 -14.97
N SER A 90 -0.64 -0.81 -16.07
CA SER A 90 -1.50 -1.90 -16.53
C SER A 90 -1.46 -3.12 -15.62
N SER A 91 -0.30 -3.39 -14.99
CA SER A 91 -0.11 -4.57 -14.15
C SER A 91 -0.79 -4.43 -12.79
N LEU A 92 -1.48 -5.48 -12.38
CA LEU A 92 -1.90 -5.73 -10.99
C LEU A 92 -1.03 -6.89 -10.49
N VAL A 93 -0.18 -6.62 -9.51
CA VAL A 93 0.86 -7.56 -9.06
C VAL A 93 0.41 -8.26 -7.80
N THR A 94 0.39 -9.59 -7.81
CA THR A 94 0.23 -10.39 -6.59
C THR A 94 1.54 -10.42 -5.82
N PHE A 95 1.59 -9.82 -4.64
CA PHE A 95 2.76 -9.90 -3.77
C PHE A 95 2.64 -10.99 -2.71
N ASN A 96 1.42 -11.43 -2.39
CA ASN A 96 1.15 -12.55 -1.52
C ASN A 96 -0.04 -13.35 -2.07
N ASP A 97 0.18 -14.61 -2.41
CA ASP A 97 -0.79 -15.54 -3.00
C ASP A 97 -1.63 -16.28 -1.96
N ASN A 98 -1.64 -15.78 -0.74
CA ASN A 98 -2.42 -16.27 0.38
C ASN A 98 -3.22 -15.13 1.03
N SER A 99 -4.06 -15.48 2.01
CA SER A 99 -4.82 -14.48 2.78
C SER A 99 -3.91 -13.40 3.36
N SER A 100 -4.26 -12.15 3.09
CA SER A 100 -3.52 -10.97 3.54
C SER A 100 -4.45 -10.03 4.28
N THR A 101 -4.03 -9.56 5.46
CA THR A 101 -4.78 -8.61 6.29
C THR A 101 -3.84 -7.60 6.96
N TYR A 102 -4.37 -6.54 7.58
CA TYR A 102 -3.59 -5.56 8.34
C TYR A 102 -2.42 -4.98 7.55
N PHE A 103 -2.73 -4.27 6.48
CA PHE A 103 -1.71 -3.69 5.62
C PHE A 103 -1.07 -2.45 6.23
N SER A 104 0.22 -2.33 6.03
CA SER A 104 1.00 -1.11 6.26
C SER A 104 2.10 -1.02 5.21
N GLY A 105 2.79 0.11 5.14
CA GLY A 105 3.94 0.25 4.26
C GLY A 105 4.68 1.55 4.47
N ALA A 106 5.91 1.58 4.00
CA ALA A 106 6.76 2.75 4.02
C ALA A 106 7.73 2.73 2.83
N TYR A 107 8.27 3.90 2.52
CA TYR A 107 9.35 4.05 1.55
C TYR A 107 10.68 4.25 2.27
N ASP A 108 11.69 3.50 1.85
CA ASP A 108 13.07 3.66 2.30
C ASP A 108 13.87 4.46 1.26
N PRO A 109 14.17 5.74 1.52
CA PRO A 109 14.92 6.57 0.59
C PRO A 109 16.39 6.19 0.49
N SER A 110 16.96 5.48 1.48
CA SER A 110 18.36 5.08 1.47
C SER A 110 18.63 3.95 0.47
N THR A 111 17.69 3.03 0.34
CA THR A 111 17.74 1.92 -0.63
C THR A 111 16.87 2.15 -1.87
N GLN A 112 16.05 3.21 -1.85
CA GLN A 112 15.07 3.52 -2.90
C GLN A 112 14.06 2.37 -3.11
N LYS A 113 13.52 1.84 -2.01
CA LYS A 113 12.58 0.72 -2.04
C LYS A 113 11.28 1.06 -1.32
N SER A 114 10.21 0.52 -1.87
CA SER A 114 8.90 0.49 -1.22
C SER A 114 8.76 -0.78 -0.41
N ILE A 115 8.44 -0.66 0.87
CA ILE A 115 8.24 -1.81 1.75
C ILE A 115 6.74 -1.97 1.99
N ILE A 116 6.21 -3.17 1.73
CA ILE A 116 4.82 -3.54 2.00
C ILE A 116 4.79 -4.61 3.08
N ILE A 117 3.92 -4.41 4.04
CA ILE A 117 3.80 -5.26 5.21
C ILE A 117 2.35 -5.69 5.32
N CYS A 118 2.13 -6.98 5.60
CA CYS A 118 0.80 -7.53 5.88
C CYS A 118 0.91 -8.71 6.84
N ARG A 119 -0.23 -9.11 7.39
CA ARG A 119 -0.36 -10.40 8.06
C ARG A 119 -0.77 -11.45 7.03
N ASN A 120 -0.04 -12.55 6.97
CA ASN A 120 -0.29 -13.67 6.05
C ASN A 120 -1.29 -14.70 6.61
N SER A 121 -1.58 -15.76 5.84
CA SER A 121 -2.51 -16.83 6.24
C SER A 121 -2.07 -17.67 7.45
N SER A 122 -0.77 -17.65 7.76
CA SER A 122 -0.21 -18.30 8.96
C SER A 122 -0.28 -17.41 10.21
N ASN A 123 -0.94 -16.26 10.09
CA ASN A 123 -1.04 -15.22 11.13
C ASN A 123 0.29 -14.51 11.44
N ASN A 124 1.30 -14.64 10.59
CA ASN A 124 2.58 -13.98 10.77
C ASN A 124 2.61 -12.62 10.06
N ILE A 125 3.32 -11.68 10.66
CA ILE A 125 3.66 -10.40 10.03
C ILE A 125 4.72 -10.65 8.98
N GLN A 126 4.40 -10.38 7.73
CA GLN A 126 5.26 -10.58 6.58
C GLN A 126 5.61 -9.25 5.93
N THR A 127 6.89 -9.04 5.68
CA THR A 127 7.43 -7.85 5.00
C THR A 127 7.95 -8.22 3.62
N LYS A 128 7.65 -7.41 2.61
CA LYS A 128 8.22 -7.56 1.27
C LYS A 128 8.82 -6.25 0.77
N VAL A 129 10.01 -6.33 0.21
CA VAL A 129 10.72 -5.21 -0.40
C VAL A 129 10.37 -5.16 -1.88
N GLY A 130 9.82 -4.02 -2.30
CA GLY A 130 9.39 -3.77 -3.67
C GLY A 130 10.32 -2.82 -4.41
N THR A 131 10.57 -3.09 -5.68
CA THR A 131 11.26 -2.20 -6.60
C THR A 131 10.27 -1.71 -7.65
N VAL A 132 9.99 -0.41 -7.65
CA VAL A 132 9.11 0.24 -8.63
C VAL A 132 9.89 0.52 -9.92
N SER A 133 9.27 0.26 -11.07
CA SER A 133 9.87 0.48 -12.39
C SER A 133 8.82 0.87 -13.42
N GLY A 134 9.28 1.19 -14.64
CA GLY A 134 8.42 1.57 -15.75
C GLY A 134 7.84 2.99 -15.62
N SER A 135 7.03 3.40 -16.59
CA SER A 135 6.37 4.72 -16.63
C SER A 135 4.99 4.63 -17.29
N GLY A 136 4.11 5.60 -16.98
CA GLY A 136 2.75 5.63 -17.49
C GLY A 136 2.02 4.31 -17.23
N THR A 137 1.38 3.74 -18.24
CA THR A 137 0.70 2.44 -18.16
C THR A 137 1.66 1.24 -18.01
N GLY A 138 2.96 1.42 -18.28
CA GLY A 138 4.00 0.41 -18.03
C GLY A 138 4.54 0.41 -16.61
N ALA A 139 4.05 1.27 -15.71
CA ALA A 139 4.47 1.31 -14.32
C ALA A 139 4.09 0.00 -13.59
N THR A 140 5.04 -0.57 -12.87
CA THR A 140 4.88 -1.84 -12.15
C THR A 140 5.80 -1.90 -10.92
N ILE A 141 5.63 -2.94 -10.12
CA ILE A 141 6.49 -3.25 -8.97
C ILE A 141 6.88 -4.72 -8.99
N THR A 142 8.11 -5.03 -8.63
CA THR A 142 8.58 -6.40 -8.40
C THR A 142 8.97 -6.56 -6.94
N PHE A 143 8.67 -7.72 -6.36
CA PHE A 143 8.91 -7.99 -4.95
C PHE A 143 10.02 -9.02 -4.75
N ALA A 144 10.88 -8.77 -3.77
CA ALA A 144 11.84 -9.75 -3.26
C ALA A 144 11.13 -10.79 -2.36
N ASN A 145 11.91 -11.78 -1.91
CA ASN A 145 11.41 -12.75 -0.93
C ASN A 145 10.94 -12.05 0.35
N ALA A 146 9.95 -12.66 0.99
CA ALA A 146 9.41 -12.15 2.24
C ALA A 146 10.36 -12.37 3.41
N LEU A 147 10.35 -11.41 4.35
CA LEU A 147 10.84 -11.60 5.71
C LEU A 147 9.63 -11.81 6.63
N ASP A 148 9.67 -12.84 7.44
CA ASP A 148 8.66 -13.18 8.44
C ASP A 148 9.13 -12.68 9.81
N LEU A 149 8.30 -11.89 10.49
CA LEU A 149 8.59 -11.31 11.81
C LEU A 149 7.88 -12.06 12.96
N GLY A 150 7.19 -13.16 12.65
CA GLY A 150 6.42 -13.93 13.63
C GLY A 150 4.95 -13.53 13.70
N PRO A 151 4.18 -14.18 14.60
CA PRO A 151 2.73 -14.02 14.67
C PRO A 151 2.33 -12.67 15.26
N GLY A 152 1.36 -11.99 14.61
CA GLY A 152 0.94 -10.68 15.08
C GLY A 152 -0.19 -10.05 14.25
N PHE A 153 -0.59 -8.83 14.67
CA PHE A 153 -1.64 -8.04 14.02
C PHE A 153 -1.51 -6.54 14.36
N TYR A 154 -2.37 -5.69 13.77
CA TYR A 154 -2.36 -4.21 13.93
C TYR A 154 -1.01 -3.58 13.61
N ILE A 155 -0.64 -3.63 12.35
CA ILE A 155 0.67 -3.22 11.87
C ILE A 155 0.68 -1.71 11.60
N SER A 156 1.76 -1.06 11.99
CA SER A 156 2.11 0.28 11.54
C SER A 156 3.59 0.33 11.20
N ALA A 157 3.95 1.11 10.18
CA ALA A 157 5.34 1.25 9.76
C ALA A 157 5.68 2.70 9.47
N ALA A 158 6.89 3.09 9.79
CA ALA A 158 7.44 4.39 9.47
C ALA A 158 8.94 4.30 9.18
N TYR A 159 9.41 5.12 8.23
CA TYR A 159 10.83 5.29 8.02
C TYR A 159 11.37 6.38 8.95
N VAL A 160 12.39 6.03 9.72
CA VAL A 160 13.08 6.94 10.63
C VAL A 160 14.33 7.50 9.94
N ALA A 161 14.21 8.70 9.38
CA ALA A 161 15.23 9.30 8.52
C ALA A 161 16.59 9.47 9.23
N HIS A 162 16.57 9.88 10.50
CA HIS A 162 17.80 10.06 11.28
C HIS A 162 18.55 8.75 11.49
N ALA A 163 17.84 7.66 11.75
CA ALA A 163 18.43 6.34 11.95
C ALA A 163 18.69 5.57 10.65
N GLN A 164 18.14 6.06 9.52
CA GLN A 164 18.10 5.35 8.24
C GLN A 164 17.54 3.92 8.37
N ARG A 165 16.45 3.79 9.09
CA ARG A 165 15.80 2.51 9.39
C ARG A 165 14.30 2.59 9.20
N LEU A 166 13.74 1.47 8.77
CA LEU A 166 12.32 1.21 8.87
C LEU A 166 12.02 0.69 10.29
N VAL A 167 11.01 1.26 10.93
CA VAL A 167 10.47 0.75 12.20
C VAL A 167 9.09 0.20 11.94
N ILE A 168 8.84 -1.02 12.39
CA ILE A 168 7.55 -1.72 12.26
C ILE A 168 7.03 -1.97 13.67
N GLY A 169 5.90 -1.37 14.02
CA GLY A 169 5.17 -1.64 15.26
C GLY A 169 4.01 -2.59 15.00
N PHE A 170 3.81 -3.57 15.85
CA PHE A 170 2.70 -4.52 15.77
C PHE A 170 2.39 -5.11 17.14
N VAL A 171 1.22 -5.74 17.27
CA VAL A 171 0.88 -6.56 18.44
C VAL A 171 1.41 -7.96 18.18
N ASP A 172 2.31 -8.44 19.05
CA ASP A 172 2.94 -9.75 18.95
C ASP A 172 2.11 -10.81 19.70
N SER A 173 1.35 -11.62 18.95
CA SER A 173 0.53 -12.69 19.53
C SER A 173 1.35 -13.90 19.99
N GLY A 174 2.62 -13.99 19.61
CA GLY A 174 3.57 -14.94 20.16
C GLY A 174 4.11 -14.55 21.53
N ASN A 175 3.91 -13.28 21.93
CA ASN A 175 4.38 -12.71 23.19
C ASN A 175 3.22 -12.08 24.00
N SER A 176 2.16 -12.83 24.23
CA SER A 176 1.00 -12.42 25.04
C SER A 176 0.35 -11.10 24.62
N ASP A 177 0.32 -10.82 23.33
CA ASP A 177 -0.26 -9.62 22.70
C ASP A 177 0.41 -8.31 23.15
N TYR A 178 1.68 -8.33 23.50
CA TYR A 178 2.43 -7.10 23.78
C TYR A 178 2.74 -6.31 22.49
N ALA A 179 2.72 -5.00 22.62
CA ALA A 179 3.20 -4.13 21.56
C ALA A 179 4.70 -4.34 21.35
N THR A 180 5.08 -4.63 20.11
CA THR A 180 6.48 -4.94 19.73
C THR A 180 6.90 -4.03 18.59
N ALA A 181 8.18 -3.63 18.59
CA ALA A 181 8.81 -2.91 17.48
C ALA A 181 10.03 -3.68 16.99
N SER A 182 10.19 -3.71 15.66
CA SER A 182 11.30 -4.37 14.97
C SER A 182 11.90 -3.45 13.89
#